data_8f58f4a8c7530958e925f82f61b97e09
#
_entry.id   8f58f4a8c7530958e925f82f61b97e09
#
_cell.length_a   1.000
_cell.length_b   1.000
_cell.length_c   1.000
_cell.angle_alpha   90.00
_cell.angle_beta   90.00
_cell.angle_gamma   90.00
#
_symmetry.space_group_name_H-M   'P 1'
#
loop_
_entity.id
_entity.type
_entity.pdbx_description
1 polymer ?
#
loop_
_entity_poly.entity_id
_entity_poly.type
_entity_poly.pdbx_seq_one_letter_code
_entity_poly.pdbx_strand_id
1 'polypeptide(L)' 'MKTQQAIEKAGSAADLARLLGITQSAVCQWGEVVPERRVWQLKVLRPAWFRAKKTAVQQ' A
#
# COMPACT_ATOMS: atom_id res chain seq x y z
N MET A 1 0.35 -8.17 -1.69
CA MET A 1 -0.52 -7.31 -0.85
C MET A 1 -1.85 -7.11 -1.54
N LYS A 2 -2.92 -7.25 -0.79
CA LYS A 2 -4.23 -7.04 -1.37
C LYS A 2 -4.54 -5.56 -1.48
N THR A 3 -5.20 -5.18 -2.55
CA THR A 3 -5.54 -3.79 -2.78
C THR A 3 -6.36 -3.22 -1.61
N GLN A 4 -7.29 -4.01 -1.08
CA GLN A 4 -8.10 -3.54 0.01
C GLN A 4 -7.28 -3.26 1.27
N GLN A 5 -6.26 -4.07 1.52
CA GLN A 5 -5.38 -3.83 2.66
C GLN A 5 -4.64 -2.51 2.50
N ALA A 6 -4.17 -2.23 1.28
CA ALA A 6 -3.48 -0.97 1.03
C ALA A 6 -4.43 0.21 1.23
N ILE A 7 -5.66 0.07 0.76
CA ILE A 7 -6.65 1.13 0.91
C ILE A 7 -6.94 1.38 2.38
N GLU A 8 -7.09 0.31 3.15
CA GLU A 8 -7.38 0.46 4.56
C GLU A 8 -6.22 1.13 5.31
N LYS A 9 -5.01 0.78 4.95
CA LYS A 9 -3.86 1.39 5.60
C LYS A 9 -3.71 2.85 5.24
N ALA A 10 -4.06 3.22 4.02
CA ALA A 10 -3.95 4.60 3.59
C ALA A 10 -5.15 5.44 4.02
N GLY A 11 -6.27 4.80 4.28
CA GLY A 11 -7.48 5.49 4.67
C GLY A 11 -8.57 5.44 3.60
N SER A 12 -8.20 5.52 2.35
CA SER A 12 -9.16 5.43 1.26
C SER A 12 -8.40 5.23 -0.04
N ALA A 13 -9.12 4.88 -1.11
CA ALA A 13 -8.50 4.71 -2.41
C ALA A 13 -7.91 6.03 -2.90
N ALA A 14 -8.58 7.13 -2.63
CA ALA A 14 -8.08 8.44 -3.04
C ALA A 14 -6.79 8.78 -2.30
N ASP A 15 -6.73 8.48 -1.01
CA ASP A 15 -5.52 8.72 -0.23
C ASP A 15 -4.38 7.85 -0.71
N LEU A 16 -4.67 6.59 -1.02
CA LEU A 16 -3.65 5.69 -1.52
C LEU A 16 -3.11 6.19 -2.86
N ALA A 17 -3.99 6.63 -3.75
CA ALA A 17 -3.57 7.16 -5.04
C ALA A 17 -2.69 8.39 -4.85
N ARG A 18 -3.08 9.25 -3.94
CA ARG A 18 -2.31 10.45 -3.68
C ARG A 18 -0.93 10.12 -3.13
N LEU A 19 -0.86 9.14 -2.25
CA LEU A 19 0.40 8.71 -1.68
C LEU A 19 1.34 8.20 -2.77
N LEU A 20 0.81 7.46 -3.73
CA LEU A 20 1.62 6.88 -4.79
C LEU A 20 1.81 7.81 -5.98
N GLY A 21 1.14 8.96 -6.00
CA GLY A 21 1.26 9.88 -7.12
C GLY A 21 0.53 9.41 -8.37
N ILE A 22 -0.54 8.64 -8.20
CA ILE A 22 -1.31 8.11 -9.32
C ILE A 22 -2.76 8.52 -9.14
N THR A 23 -3.61 8.18 -10.11
CA THR A 23 -5.02 8.52 -10.01
C THR A 23 -5.77 7.43 -9.26
N GLN A 24 -6.93 7.78 -8.74
CA GLN A 24 -7.79 6.81 -8.07
C GLN A 24 -8.23 5.73 -9.06
N SER A 25 -8.43 6.09 -10.33
CA SER A 25 -8.77 5.11 -11.34
C SER A 25 -7.69 4.04 -11.46
N ALA A 26 -6.43 4.45 -11.37
CA ALA A 26 -5.34 3.48 -11.45
C ALA A 26 -5.41 2.47 -10.30
N VAL A 27 -5.75 2.95 -9.11
CA VAL A 27 -5.91 2.07 -7.96
C VAL A 27 -7.04 1.08 -8.22
N CYS A 28 -8.15 1.56 -8.77
CA CYS A 28 -9.27 0.68 -9.07
C CYS A 28 -8.93 -0.37 -10.13
N GLN A 29 -8.03 -0.03 -11.03
CA GLN A 29 -7.66 -0.97 -12.08
C GLN A 29 -6.80 -2.12 -11.58
N TRP A 30 -6.25 -2.00 -10.39
CA TRP A 30 -5.42 -3.09 -9.87
C TRP A 30 -6.21 -4.36 -9.59
N GLY A 31 -7.48 -4.28 -9.39
CA GLY A 31 -8.26 -5.45 -9.03
C GLY A 31 -8.04 -5.79 -7.57
N GLU A 32 -7.84 -7.06 -7.28
CA GLU A 32 -7.75 -7.49 -5.90
C GLU A 32 -6.35 -7.42 -5.31
N VAL A 33 -5.35 -7.30 -6.15
CA VAL A 33 -3.96 -7.35 -5.69
C VAL A 33 -3.18 -6.15 -6.19
N VAL A 34 -2.39 -5.55 -5.32
CA VAL A 34 -1.56 -4.42 -5.68
C VAL A 34 -0.41 -4.93 -6.56
N PRO A 35 -0.12 -4.27 -7.69
CA PRO A 35 1.01 -4.69 -8.52
C PRO A 35 2.31 -4.66 -7.75
N GLU A 36 3.17 -5.60 -8.06
CA GLU A 36 4.43 -5.72 -7.35
C GLU A 36 5.23 -4.42 -7.40
N ARG A 37 5.20 -3.74 -8.53
CA ARG A 37 5.90 -2.48 -8.66
C ARG A 37 5.43 -1.47 -7.62
N ARG A 38 4.13 -1.42 -7.38
CA ARG A 38 3.59 -0.48 -6.41
C ARG A 38 3.86 -0.93 -4.98
N VAL A 39 3.93 -2.24 -4.76
CA VAL A 39 4.29 -2.76 -3.45
C VAL A 39 5.69 -2.29 -3.09
N TRP A 40 6.63 -2.34 -4.04
CA TRP A 40 7.97 -1.86 -3.78
C TRP A 40 7.95 -0.38 -3.44
N GLN A 41 7.17 0.41 -4.16
CA GLN A 41 7.06 1.83 -3.90
C GLN A 41 6.51 2.06 -2.49
N LEU A 42 5.51 1.29 -2.09
CA LEU A 42 4.95 1.40 -0.76
C LEU A 42 5.96 1.04 0.32
N LYS A 43 6.80 0.06 0.06
CA LYS A 43 7.83 -0.31 1.02
C LYS A 43 8.80 0.83 1.26
N VAL A 44 9.06 1.62 0.23
CA VAL A 44 9.94 2.77 0.37
C VAL A 44 9.21 3.90 1.07
N LEU A 45 7.96 4.15 0.72
CA LEU A 45 7.22 5.28 1.26
C LEU A 45 6.67 5.02 2.66
N ARG A 46 6.24 3.81 2.92
CA ARG A 46 5.65 3.46 4.20
C ARG A 46 6.17 2.10 4.68
N PRO A 47 7.42 2.06 5.04
CA PRO A 47 8.00 0.78 5.50
C PRO A 47 7.29 0.21 6.73
N ALA A 48 6.69 1.06 7.52
CA ALA A 48 5.99 0.58 8.71
C ALA A 48 4.83 -0.35 8.36
N TRP A 49 4.26 -0.21 7.16
CA TRP A 49 3.15 -1.08 6.77
C TRP A 49 3.62 -2.52 6.64
N PHE A 50 4.91 -2.74 6.41
CA PHE A 50 5.42 -4.07 6.13
C PHE A 50 6.21 -4.69 7.26
N ARG A 51 6.59 -3.89 8.26
CA ARG A 51 7.36 -4.47 9.33
C ARG A 51 6.61 -4.60 10.59
N ALA A 52 5.37 -4.47 10.54
CA ALA A 52 4.62 -4.46 11.67
C ALA A 52 4.88 -5.56 12.55
N LYS A 53 4.77 -6.67 12.28
CA LYS A 53 4.84 -7.57 13.17
C LYS A 53 6.08 -7.97 13.56
N LYS A 54 6.85 -8.03 12.99
CA LYS A 54 7.96 -8.51 13.33
C LYS A 54 8.62 -7.85 14.23
N THR A 55 8.53 -6.89 14.24
CA THR A 55 9.27 -6.22 14.97
C THR A 55 9.19 -6.45 16.25
N ALA A 56 8.29 -6.73 16.49
CA ALA A 56 8.21 -6.87 17.75
C ALA A 56 9.31 -7.55 18.25
N VAL A 57 9.65 -7.97 17.97
CA VAL A 57 10.58 -8.53 18.43
C VAL A 57 11.68 -8.18 18.37
N GLN A 58 11.88 -8.03 17.98
CA GLN A 58 12.84 -7.88 17.74
C GLN A 58 13.55 -7.32 18.09
N GLN A 59 13.42 -7.26 18.16
CA GLN A 59 14.01 -6.83 18.23
C GLN A 59 14.26 -6.75 18.55
#